data_e72511afefd90c6a7d99c703ab1b4acd
#
_entry.id   e72511afefd90c6a7d99c703ab1b4acd
#
_cell.length_a   1.000
_cell.length_b   1.000
_cell.length_c   1.000
_cell.angle_alpha   90.00
_cell.angle_beta   90.00
_cell.angle_gamma   90.00
#
_symmetry.space_group_name_H-M   'P 1'
#
loop_
_entity.id
_entity.type
_entity.pdbx_description
1 polymer ?
#
loop_
_entity_poly.entity_id
_entity_poly.type
_entity_poly.pdbx_seq_one_letter_code
_entity_poly.pdbx_strand_id
1 'polypeptide(L)'
;MKVICVDDEISALQNMCGILRFFPELEMLRLFVSAADAAAYVEKNKVDIAFLDINMPETNGIELAERLHEIDDNIRVIFVTADSGYAMRAFKLDAIGYVLKPYTSNDIRREFEKALRTLPKSRCEVAIDTMPDFVVKVRGTVAVFNRPKVEELLALLVDRGDAGLTSGEAIANLWPDRPEDDSTAALYRTTAKRLMEALRELGISDIICTDGRRRYIDTNMVECDLYRILAGDHTPLLKYHGEYMRKYSWSEERNAWLWHLDKEHNRQS
;
A
#
# COMPACT_ATOMS: atom_id res chain seq x y z
N MET A 1 4.64 7.31 0.62
CA MET A 1 3.58 8.32 0.82
C MET A 1 3.80 9.53 -0.04
N LYS A 2 2.75 10.02 -0.70
CA LYS A 2 2.78 11.21 -1.55
C LYS A 2 2.25 12.39 -0.75
N VAL A 3 3.11 13.37 -0.52
CA VAL A 3 2.84 14.50 0.37
C VAL A 3 2.89 15.80 -0.41
N ILE A 4 1.96 16.71 -0.12
CA ILE A 4 2.04 18.09 -0.58
C ILE A 4 2.17 19.04 0.62
N CYS A 5 2.85 20.17 0.42
CA CYS A 5 2.87 21.27 1.36
C CYS A 5 2.46 22.54 0.62
N VAL A 6 1.57 23.33 1.19
CA VAL A 6 1.04 24.55 0.62
C VAL A 6 1.18 25.69 1.64
N ASP A 7 1.94 26.71 1.27
CA ASP A 7 2.24 27.84 2.13
C ASP A 7 2.74 28.98 1.22
N ASP A 8 2.23 30.17 1.34
CA ASP A 8 2.64 31.32 0.51
C ASP A 8 4.07 31.82 0.84
N GLU A 9 4.59 31.44 2.01
CA GLU A 9 5.94 31.73 2.42
C GLU A 9 6.93 30.64 1.96
N ILE A 10 7.81 30.97 1.01
CA ILE A 10 8.85 30.04 0.51
C ILE A 10 9.75 29.52 1.65
N SER A 11 10.04 30.36 2.63
CA SER A 11 10.84 30.00 3.81
C SER A 11 10.21 28.92 4.66
N ALA A 12 8.88 28.95 4.83
CA ALA A 12 8.12 27.93 5.54
C ALA A 12 8.13 26.59 4.76
N LEU A 13 7.95 26.64 3.44
CA LEU A 13 8.06 25.46 2.57
C LEU A 13 9.46 24.83 2.61
N GLN A 14 10.53 25.64 2.59
CA GLN A 14 11.91 25.15 2.70
C GLN A 14 12.18 24.48 4.04
N ASN A 15 11.69 25.06 5.13
CA ASN A 15 11.80 24.47 6.47
C ASN A 15 11.05 23.13 6.53
N MET A 16 9.81 23.08 6.04
CA MET A 16 9.01 21.85 5.99
C MET A 16 9.70 20.76 5.15
N CYS A 17 10.21 21.11 3.98
CA CYS A 17 10.98 20.22 3.13
C CYS A 17 12.23 19.69 3.86
N GLY A 18 12.94 20.57 4.59
CA GLY A 18 14.10 20.20 5.41
C GLY A 18 13.79 19.14 6.47
N ILE A 19 12.58 19.15 7.02
CA ILE A 19 12.12 18.17 8.01
C ILE A 19 11.64 16.88 7.32
N LEU A 20 10.71 17.00 6.38
CA LEU A 20 10.02 15.85 5.78
C LEU A 20 10.96 14.93 4.97
N ARG A 21 12.00 15.46 4.33
CA ARG A 21 12.96 14.66 3.54
C ARG A 21 13.65 13.54 4.32
N PHE A 22 13.64 13.58 5.65
CA PHE A 22 14.23 12.56 6.51
C PHE A 22 13.22 11.50 6.95
N PHE A 23 11.97 11.58 6.49
CA PHE A 23 10.95 10.61 6.83
C PHE A 23 11.00 9.45 5.83
N PRO A 24 11.32 8.22 6.29
CA PRO A 24 11.51 7.06 5.40
C PRO A 24 10.24 6.67 4.64
N GLU A 25 9.08 7.05 5.18
CA GLU A 25 7.77 6.77 4.57
C GLU A 25 7.45 7.70 3.38
N LEU A 26 8.26 8.76 3.18
CA LEU A 26 8.05 9.75 2.13
C LEU A 26 8.55 9.22 0.78
N GLU A 27 7.63 9.00 -0.14
CA GLU A 27 7.92 8.64 -1.54
C GLU A 27 8.03 9.87 -2.44
N MET A 28 7.15 10.84 -2.23
CA MET A 28 7.10 12.07 -3.02
C MET A 28 6.69 13.26 -2.17
N LEU A 29 7.40 14.36 -2.34
CA LEU A 29 7.08 15.67 -1.77
C LEU A 29 6.92 16.70 -2.88
N ARG A 30 5.80 17.45 -2.84
CA ARG A 30 5.56 18.62 -3.69
C ARG A 30 5.26 19.85 -2.84
N LEU A 31 5.78 20.97 -3.26
CA LEU A 31 5.65 22.25 -2.56
C LEU A 31 4.90 23.24 -3.46
N PHE A 32 3.92 23.94 -2.92
CA PHE A 32 3.11 24.89 -3.64
C PHE A 32 3.03 26.20 -2.85
N VAL A 33 3.21 27.31 -3.55
CA VAL A 33 2.99 28.67 -3.01
C VAL A 33 1.58 29.17 -3.29
N SER A 34 0.79 28.41 -4.06
CA SER A 34 -0.56 28.76 -4.49
C SER A 34 -1.51 27.61 -4.20
N ALA A 35 -2.64 27.91 -3.54
CA ALA A 35 -3.72 26.98 -3.30
C ALA A 35 -4.34 26.44 -4.61
N ALA A 36 -4.47 27.32 -5.63
CA ALA A 36 -5.02 26.93 -6.93
C ALA A 36 -4.15 25.90 -7.65
N ASP A 37 -2.81 26.09 -7.62
CA ASP A 37 -1.86 25.14 -8.23
C ASP A 37 -1.85 23.80 -7.50
N ALA A 38 -1.96 23.82 -6.17
CA ALA A 38 -2.06 22.60 -5.36
C ALA A 38 -3.34 21.82 -5.69
N ALA A 39 -4.48 22.49 -5.76
CA ALA A 39 -5.75 21.85 -6.13
C ALA A 39 -5.69 21.25 -7.55
N ALA A 40 -5.21 22.02 -8.54
CA ALA A 40 -5.05 21.54 -9.92
C ALA A 40 -4.08 20.36 -10.04
N TYR A 41 -3.09 20.27 -9.16
CA TYR A 41 -2.19 19.12 -9.08
C TYR A 41 -2.91 17.90 -8.54
N VAL A 42 -3.69 18.03 -7.46
CA VAL A 42 -4.42 16.93 -6.81
C VAL A 42 -5.50 16.35 -7.72
N GLU A 43 -6.15 17.15 -8.57
CA GLU A 43 -7.10 16.68 -9.59
C GLU A 43 -6.50 15.62 -10.55
N LYS A 44 -5.17 15.64 -10.73
CA LYS A 44 -4.45 14.80 -11.69
C LYS A 44 -3.51 13.77 -11.03
N ASN A 45 -3.27 13.92 -9.74
CA ASN A 45 -2.27 13.13 -9.05
C ASN A 45 -2.80 12.69 -7.69
N LYS A 46 -2.55 11.44 -7.34
CA LYS A 46 -2.86 10.95 -6.00
C LYS A 46 -1.97 11.63 -4.96
N VAL A 47 -2.58 12.08 -3.87
CA VAL A 47 -1.93 12.66 -2.70
C VAL A 47 -2.48 11.98 -1.46
N ASP A 48 -1.60 11.61 -0.52
CA ASP A 48 -1.99 10.93 0.70
C ASP A 48 -2.13 11.92 1.87
N ILE A 49 -1.20 12.89 1.98
CA ILE A 49 -1.16 13.87 3.07
C ILE A 49 -0.93 15.27 2.51
N ALA A 50 -1.68 16.25 3.00
CA ALA A 50 -1.53 17.66 2.70
C ALA A 50 -1.20 18.46 3.97
N PHE A 51 -0.05 19.13 4.01
CA PHE A 51 0.28 20.16 5.00
C PHE A 51 -0.12 21.51 4.43
N LEU A 52 -1.02 22.23 5.10
CA LEU A 52 -1.61 23.47 4.60
C LEU A 52 -1.43 24.61 5.60
N ASP A 53 -0.90 25.74 5.15
CA ASP A 53 -1.09 26.97 5.92
C ASP A 53 -2.54 27.46 5.77
N ILE A 54 -3.09 28.07 6.80
CA ILE A 54 -4.44 28.62 6.80
C ILE A 54 -4.46 30.02 6.20
N ASN A 55 -3.49 30.86 6.57
CA ASN A 55 -3.46 32.27 6.22
C ASN A 55 -2.68 32.50 4.93
N MET A 56 -3.26 32.16 3.81
CA MET A 56 -2.67 32.42 2.48
C MET A 56 -3.48 33.49 1.73
N PRO A 57 -2.83 34.30 0.87
CA PRO A 57 -3.53 35.20 -0.04
C PRO A 57 -4.48 34.43 -0.97
N GLU A 58 -5.55 35.09 -1.40
CA GLU A 58 -6.54 34.64 -2.38
C GLU A 58 -7.44 33.47 -1.93
N THR A 59 -6.91 32.43 -1.31
CA THR A 59 -7.67 31.25 -0.86
C THR A 59 -7.18 30.84 0.51
N ASN A 60 -8.10 30.80 1.48
CA ASN A 60 -7.81 30.33 2.82
C ASN A 60 -7.52 28.81 2.79
N GLY A 61 -6.52 28.35 3.56
CA GLY A 61 -6.18 26.94 3.64
C GLY A 61 -7.31 26.01 4.07
N ILE A 62 -8.32 26.54 4.76
CA ILE A 62 -9.55 25.81 5.12
C ILE A 62 -10.38 25.53 3.87
N GLU A 63 -10.58 26.52 3.00
CA GLU A 63 -11.30 26.37 1.73
C GLU A 63 -10.54 25.40 0.79
N LEU A 64 -9.20 25.47 0.82
CA LEU A 64 -8.40 24.49 0.09
C LEU A 64 -8.61 23.08 0.62
N ALA A 65 -8.63 22.88 1.94
CA ALA A 65 -8.89 21.57 2.55
C ALA A 65 -10.26 21.00 2.14
N GLU A 66 -11.32 21.83 2.18
CA GLU A 66 -12.65 21.46 1.70
C GLU A 66 -12.60 20.98 0.24
N ARG A 67 -11.95 21.76 -0.63
CA ARG A 67 -11.79 21.40 -2.03
C ARG A 67 -10.98 20.12 -2.24
N LEU A 68 -9.92 19.90 -1.47
CA LEU A 68 -9.12 18.66 -1.54
C LEU A 68 -9.95 17.45 -1.14
N HIS A 69 -10.80 17.55 -0.10
CA HIS A 69 -11.71 16.48 0.30
C HIS A 69 -12.82 16.23 -0.73
N GLU A 70 -13.29 17.24 -1.44
CA GLU A 70 -14.22 17.05 -2.57
C GLU A 70 -13.59 16.26 -3.74
N ILE A 71 -12.27 16.42 -3.96
CA ILE A 71 -11.51 15.67 -4.99
C ILE A 71 -11.22 14.24 -4.52
N ASP A 72 -10.71 14.08 -3.30
CA ASP A 72 -10.42 12.78 -2.69
C ASP A 72 -10.55 12.87 -1.16
N ASP A 73 -11.62 12.31 -0.60
CA ASP A 73 -11.94 12.28 0.84
C ASP A 73 -10.92 11.48 1.67
N ASN A 74 -10.00 10.77 1.01
CA ASN A 74 -8.93 10.03 1.70
C ASN A 74 -7.70 10.89 2.00
N ILE A 75 -7.58 12.09 1.47
CA ILE A 75 -6.47 13.00 1.76
C ILE A 75 -6.50 13.39 3.23
N ARG A 76 -5.39 13.18 3.93
CA ARG A 76 -5.24 13.57 5.34
C ARG A 76 -4.66 14.97 5.42
N VAL A 77 -5.48 15.90 5.93
CA VAL A 77 -5.08 17.30 6.06
C VAL A 77 -4.46 17.56 7.44
N ILE A 78 -3.32 18.22 7.45
CA ILE A 78 -2.63 18.74 8.63
C ILE A 78 -2.44 20.23 8.42
N PHE A 79 -3.04 21.06 9.26
CA PHE A 79 -2.83 22.50 9.23
C PHE A 79 -1.54 22.89 9.93
N VAL A 80 -0.80 23.82 9.34
CA VAL A 80 0.47 24.36 9.88
C VAL A 80 0.44 25.86 9.78
N THR A 81 0.05 26.54 10.85
CA THR A 81 -0.26 27.98 10.82
C THR A 81 0.26 28.73 12.05
N ALA A 82 0.43 30.04 11.95
CA ALA A 82 0.72 30.91 13.09
C ALA A 82 -0.53 31.26 13.93
N ASP A 83 -1.73 31.03 13.40
CA ASP A 83 -2.99 31.42 14.04
C ASP A 83 -3.60 30.27 14.84
N SER A 84 -3.83 30.46 16.11
CA SER A 84 -4.49 29.47 16.99
C SER A 84 -6.03 29.51 16.94
N GLY A 85 -6.62 30.55 16.35
CA GLY A 85 -8.07 30.78 16.34
C GLY A 85 -8.85 29.82 15.46
N TYR A 86 -8.21 29.16 14.49
CA TYR A 86 -8.85 28.27 13.54
C TYR A 86 -8.91 26.80 13.99
N ALA A 87 -8.35 26.44 15.15
CA ALA A 87 -8.30 25.06 15.62
C ALA A 87 -9.68 24.39 15.69
N MET A 88 -10.71 25.12 16.12
CA MET A 88 -12.10 24.60 16.18
C MET A 88 -12.72 24.40 14.78
N ARG A 89 -12.34 25.20 13.79
CA ARG A 89 -12.81 25.03 12.41
C ARG A 89 -12.08 23.87 11.72
N ALA A 90 -10.77 23.76 11.93
CA ALA A 90 -9.96 22.64 11.46
C ALA A 90 -10.52 21.29 11.97
N PHE A 91 -10.93 21.24 13.23
CA PHE A 91 -11.55 20.04 13.83
C PHE A 91 -12.89 19.68 13.16
N LYS A 92 -13.70 20.65 12.76
CA LYS A 92 -14.97 20.40 12.05
C LYS A 92 -14.78 19.86 10.62
N LEU A 93 -13.60 20.02 10.06
CA LEU A 93 -13.22 19.52 8.72
C LEU A 93 -12.51 18.17 8.79
N ASP A 94 -12.61 17.46 9.92
CA ASP A 94 -11.91 16.19 10.15
C ASP A 94 -10.40 16.25 9.88
N ALA A 95 -9.79 17.45 10.03
CA ALA A 95 -8.34 17.59 9.94
C ALA A 95 -7.65 16.70 10.97
N ILE A 96 -6.68 15.92 10.53
CA ILE A 96 -5.98 14.94 11.36
C ILE A 96 -5.05 15.62 12.35
N GLY A 97 -4.50 16.78 11.99
CA GLY A 97 -3.53 17.50 12.79
C GLY A 97 -3.63 19.00 12.67
N TYR A 98 -3.10 19.67 13.69
CA TYR A 98 -2.97 21.12 13.77
C TYR A 98 -1.65 21.46 14.44
N VAL A 99 -0.77 22.14 13.73
CA VAL A 99 0.57 22.52 14.19
C VAL A 99 0.70 24.03 14.19
N LEU A 100 1.10 24.59 15.31
CA LEU A 100 1.36 26.02 15.42
C LEU A 100 2.81 26.35 15.02
N LYS A 101 3.00 27.38 14.20
CA LYS A 101 4.30 28.01 13.95
C LYS A 101 4.70 28.89 15.17
N PRO A 102 5.96 28.83 15.67
CA PRO A 102 7.06 27.99 15.19
C PRO A 102 6.93 26.55 15.71
N TYR A 103 7.31 25.58 14.89
CA TYR A 103 7.24 24.15 15.20
C TYR A 103 8.61 23.48 15.15
N THR A 104 8.72 22.34 15.79
CA THR A 104 9.89 21.45 15.75
C THR A 104 9.68 20.28 14.78
N SER A 105 10.77 19.58 14.45
CA SER A 105 10.67 18.32 13.67
C SER A 105 9.83 17.26 14.38
N ASN A 106 9.82 17.24 15.73
CA ASN A 106 9.02 16.29 16.50
C ASN A 106 7.51 16.61 16.42
N ASP A 107 7.13 17.88 16.34
CA ASP A 107 5.73 18.28 16.18
C ASP A 107 5.19 17.79 14.82
N ILE A 108 5.96 18.01 13.76
CA ILE A 108 5.61 17.53 12.41
C ILE A 108 5.56 16.00 12.37
N ARG A 109 6.55 15.32 12.95
CA ARG A 109 6.57 13.85 12.99
C ARG A 109 5.36 13.29 13.71
N ARG A 110 5.00 13.83 14.85
CA ARG A 110 3.82 13.37 15.63
C ARG A 110 2.54 13.42 14.80
N GLU A 111 2.26 14.54 14.12
CA GLU A 111 1.04 14.67 13.32
C GLU A 111 1.11 13.86 12.02
N PHE A 112 2.31 13.73 11.41
CA PHE A 112 2.53 12.86 10.27
C PHE A 112 2.26 11.37 10.61
N GLU A 113 2.79 10.87 11.73
CA GLU A 113 2.52 9.51 12.22
C GLU A 113 1.05 9.27 12.54
N LYS A 114 0.36 10.30 13.06
CA LYS A 114 -1.08 10.25 13.29
C LYS A 114 -1.83 10.15 11.97
N ALA A 115 -1.44 10.93 10.95
CA ALA A 115 -2.01 10.83 9.61
C ALA A 115 -1.76 9.44 9.00
N LEU A 116 -0.55 8.88 9.13
CA LEU A 116 -0.24 7.52 8.68
C LEU A 116 -1.18 6.45 9.26
N ARG A 117 -1.51 6.56 10.56
CA ARG A 117 -2.41 5.60 11.23
C ARG A 117 -3.86 5.72 10.79
N THR A 118 -4.26 6.90 10.32
CA THR A 118 -5.64 7.21 9.91
C THR A 118 -5.81 7.22 8.41
N LEU A 119 -4.71 7.21 7.65
CA LEU A 119 -4.82 6.91 6.23
C LEU A 119 -5.60 5.61 6.10
N PRO A 120 -6.65 5.55 5.25
CA PRO A 120 -7.20 4.27 4.91
C PRO A 120 -5.98 3.44 4.52
N LYS A 121 -5.70 2.36 5.27
CA LYS A 121 -4.77 1.31 4.81
C LYS A 121 -5.20 1.14 3.38
N SER A 122 -4.37 1.49 2.42
CA SER A 122 -4.78 1.71 1.05
C SER A 122 -5.85 0.66 0.78
N ARG A 123 -7.03 1.07 0.28
CA ARG A 123 -7.86 0.06 -0.35
C ARG A 123 -6.96 -0.39 -1.48
N CYS A 124 -6.09 -1.33 -1.14
CA CYS A 124 -5.32 -2.04 -2.12
C CYS A 124 -6.41 -2.51 -3.05
N GLU A 125 -6.44 -1.99 -4.27
CA GLU A 125 -7.46 -2.41 -5.24
C GLU A 125 -7.48 -3.94 -5.31
N VAL A 126 -6.41 -4.55 -4.79
CA VAL A 126 -6.17 -5.98 -4.73
C VAL A 126 -6.14 -6.47 -3.29
N ALA A 127 -7.14 -7.25 -2.92
CA ALA A 127 -7.15 -8.01 -1.69
C ALA A 127 -6.96 -9.51 -2.01
N ILE A 128 -6.11 -10.18 -1.24
CA ILE A 128 -5.76 -11.59 -1.45
C ILE A 128 -6.03 -12.34 -0.14
N ASP A 129 -6.96 -13.28 -0.21
CA ASP A 129 -7.15 -14.27 0.84
C ASP A 129 -6.32 -15.51 0.49
N THR A 130 -5.57 -16.03 1.45
CA THR A 130 -4.73 -17.22 1.29
C THR A 130 -5.22 -18.42 2.11
N MET A 131 -6.20 -18.17 2.99
CA MET A 131 -6.73 -19.16 3.93
C MET A 131 -8.25 -19.27 3.81
N PRO A 132 -8.80 -20.49 3.62
CA PRO A 132 -8.11 -21.76 3.31
C PRO A 132 -7.69 -21.87 1.85
N ASP A 133 -8.32 -21.11 0.96
CA ASP A 133 -8.13 -21.13 -0.49
C ASP A 133 -7.54 -19.79 -0.97
N PHE A 134 -6.81 -19.86 -2.08
CA PHE A 134 -6.28 -18.65 -2.73
C PHE A 134 -7.40 -17.94 -3.49
N VAL A 135 -7.71 -16.71 -3.07
CA VAL A 135 -8.74 -15.86 -3.70
C VAL A 135 -8.19 -14.45 -3.89
N VAL A 136 -8.25 -13.97 -5.12
CA VAL A 136 -7.89 -12.58 -5.46
C VAL A 136 -9.15 -11.76 -5.67
N LYS A 137 -9.25 -10.61 -5.03
CA LYS A 137 -10.33 -9.65 -5.21
C LYS A 137 -9.76 -8.35 -5.73
N VAL A 138 -10.30 -7.85 -6.82
CA VAL A 138 -9.95 -6.56 -7.40
C VAL A 138 -11.13 -5.62 -7.23
N ARG A 139 -10.92 -4.51 -6.52
CA ARG A 139 -12.02 -3.55 -6.19
C ARG A 139 -13.25 -4.24 -5.58
N GLY A 140 -13.00 -5.25 -4.73
CA GLY A 140 -14.06 -6.03 -4.06
C GLY A 140 -14.69 -7.15 -4.90
N THR A 141 -14.37 -7.28 -6.18
CA THR A 141 -14.88 -8.35 -7.07
C THR A 141 -13.85 -9.47 -7.18
N VAL A 142 -14.31 -10.73 -7.05
CA VAL A 142 -13.44 -11.90 -7.19
C VAL A 142 -12.93 -12.01 -8.63
N ALA A 143 -11.60 -12.01 -8.78
CA ALA A 143 -10.95 -12.22 -10.07
C ALA A 143 -10.91 -13.73 -10.40
N VAL A 144 -11.26 -14.08 -11.63
CA VAL A 144 -11.28 -15.47 -12.10
C VAL A 144 -10.13 -15.68 -13.08
N PHE A 145 -9.25 -16.63 -12.75
CA PHE A 145 -8.16 -17.05 -13.63
C PHE A 145 -8.56 -18.31 -14.39
N ASN A 146 -8.83 -18.18 -15.68
CA ASN A 146 -9.31 -19.29 -16.53
C ASN A 146 -8.28 -20.42 -16.75
N ARG A 147 -7.05 -20.28 -16.20
CA ARG A 147 -5.95 -21.23 -16.36
C ARG A 147 -5.33 -21.57 -15.01
N PRO A 148 -5.44 -22.84 -14.55
CA PRO A 148 -4.95 -23.24 -13.22
C PRO A 148 -3.48 -22.88 -12.97
N LYS A 149 -2.58 -23.09 -13.95
CA LYS A 149 -1.15 -22.78 -13.77
C LYS A 149 -0.82 -21.28 -13.77
N VAL A 150 -1.71 -20.44 -14.29
CA VAL A 150 -1.58 -18.96 -14.18
C VAL A 150 -1.96 -18.52 -12.77
N GLU A 151 -3.06 -19.03 -12.24
CA GLU A 151 -3.48 -18.79 -10.85
C GLU A 151 -2.44 -19.31 -9.86
N GLU A 152 -1.94 -20.53 -10.07
CA GLU A 152 -0.93 -21.15 -9.22
C GLU A 152 0.40 -20.37 -9.22
N LEU A 153 0.84 -19.82 -10.36
CA LEU A 153 2.01 -18.96 -10.42
C LEU A 153 1.82 -17.66 -9.60
N LEU A 154 0.62 -17.06 -9.67
CA LEU A 154 0.31 -15.89 -8.87
C LEU A 154 0.29 -16.24 -7.36
N ALA A 155 -0.34 -17.34 -6.99
CA ALA A 155 -0.37 -17.84 -5.62
C ALA A 155 1.03 -18.10 -5.06
N LEU A 156 1.90 -18.70 -5.87
CA LEU A 156 3.29 -18.97 -5.48
C LEU A 156 4.10 -17.67 -5.31
N LEU A 157 3.89 -16.66 -6.18
CA LEU A 157 4.50 -15.34 -6.02
C LEU A 157 4.01 -14.64 -4.75
N VAL A 158 2.72 -14.77 -4.42
CA VAL A 158 2.13 -14.24 -3.18
C VAL A 158 2.74 -14.93 -1.96
N ASP A 159 2.91 -16.24 -1.96
CA ASP A 159 3.57 -16.95 -0.85
C ASP A 159 5.00 -16.45 -0.59
N ARG A 160 5.73 -16.10 -1.63
CA ARG A 160 7.11 -15.61 -1.55
C ARG A 160 7.22 -14.10 -1.30
N GLY A 161 6.16 -13.35 -1.55
CA GLY A 161 6.10 -11.90 -1.34
C GLY A 161 7.25 -11.15 -1.99
N ASP A 162 7.87 -10.22 -1.26
CA ASP A 162 9.00 -9.40 -1.74
C ASP A 162 10.28 -10.21 -2.00
N ALA A 163 10.44 -11.40 -1.43
CA ALA A 163 11.58 -12.28 -1.71
C ALA A 163 11.55 -12.79 -3.16
N GLY A 164 10.36 -12.94 -3.71
CA GLY A 164 10.14 -13.33 -5.10
C GLY A 164 10.70 -14.70 -5.48
N LEU A 165 10.65 -14.98 -6.77
CA LEU A 165 11.06 -16.25 -7.38
C LEU A 165 11.90 -16.02 -8.63
N THR A 166 12.93 -16.84 -8.81
CA THR A 166 13.56 -17.06 -10.11
C THR A 166 12.70 -17.97 -10.99
N SER A 167 12.98 -18.02 -12.29
CA SER A 167 12.29 -18.94 -13.20
C SER A 167 12.51 -20.40 -12.84
N GLY A 168 13.70 -20.79 -12.37
CA GLY A 168 14.00 -22.16 -11.93
C GLY A 168 13.19 -22.54 -10.70
N GLU A 169 13.15 -21.69 -9.65
CA GLU A 169 12.34 -21.92 -8.45
C GLU A 169 10.84 -22.03 -8.79
N ALA A 170 10.34 -21.21 -9.70
CA ALA A 170 8.95 -21.28 -10.14
C ALA A 170 8.65 -22.60 -10.90
N ILE A 171 9.55 -23.02 -11.79
CA ILE A 171 9.43 -24.27 -12.54
C ILE A 171 9.39 -25.47 -11.60
N ALA A 172 10.33 -25.54 -10.65
CA ALA A 172 10.42 -26.64 -9.68
C ALA A 172 9.12 -26.81 -8.86
N ASN A 173 8.46 -25.71 -8.51
CA ASN A 173 7.19 -25.76 -7.76
C ASN A 173 5.96 -26.04 -8.64
N LEU A 174 5.90 -25.43 -9.85
CA LEU A 174 4.74 -25.58 -10.73
C LEU A 174 4.70 -26.90 -11.47
N TRP A 175 5.86 -27.49 -11.76
CA TRP A 175 5.98 -28.74 -12.52
C TRP A 175 7.06 -29.65 -11.91
N PRO A 176 6.89 -30.14 -10.66
CA PRO A 176 7.90 -30.94 -9.97
C PRO A 176 8.27 -32.24 -10.69
N ASP A 177 7.34 -32.78 -11.49
CA ASP A 177 7.52 -34.04 -12.22
C ASP A 177 8.14 -33.85 -13.61
N ARG A 178 8.50 -32.60 -14.01
CA ARG A 178 9.11 -32.33 -15.30
C ARG A 178 10.61 -32.06 -15.20
N PRO A 179 11.38 -32.49 -16.21
CA PRO A 179 12.81 -32.14 -16.27
C PRO A 179 12.99 -30.63 -16.47
N GLU A 180 14.08 -30.11 -15.96
CA GLU A 180 14.53 -28.74 -16.25
C GLU A 180 15.15 -28.67 -17.66
N ASP A 181 14.29 -28.57 -18.67
CA ASP A 181 14.67 -28.45 -20.07
C ASP A 181 14.06 -27.22 -20.74
N ASP A 182 14.45 -26.99 -22.00
CA ASP A 182 13.94 -25.85 -22.80
C ASP A 182 12.42 -25.89 -22.98
N SER A 183 11.82 -27.10 -23.01
CA SER A 183 10.37 -27.28 -23.12
C SER A 183 9.66 -26.78 -21.88
N THR A 184 10.12 -27.16 -20.69
CA THR A 184 9.56 -26.72 -19.42
C THR A 184 9.81 -25.23 -19.19
N ALA A 185 10.99 -24.71 -19.59
CA ALA A 185 11.27 -23.28 -19.58
C ALA A 185 10.32 -22.49 -20.52
N ALA A 186 9.95 -23.05 -21.67
CA ALA A 186 8.98 -22.44 -22.58
C ALA A 186 7.56 -22.40 -21.99
N LEU A 187 7.15 -23.46 -21.24
CA LEU A 187 5.88 -23.48 -20.50
C LEU A 187 5.84 -22.36 -19.45
N TYR A 188 6.90 -22.19 -18.67
CA TYR A 188 7.00 -21.10 -17.69
C TYR A 188 6.88 -19.73 -18.37
N ARG A 189 7.66 -19.47 -19.43
CA ARG A 189 7.59 -18.19 -20.17
C ARG A 189 6.19 -17.89 -20.66
N THR A 190 5.49 -18.90 -21.17
CA THR A 190 4.11 -18.78 -21.65
C THR A 190 3.15 -18.51 -20.50
N THR A 191 3.29 -19.21 -19.37
CA THR A 191 2.45 -19.03 -18.18
C THR A 191 2.66 -17.65 -17.57
N ALA A 192 3.91 -17.20 -17.44
CA ALA A 192 4.25 -15.89 -16.93
C ALA A 192 3.72 -14.76 -17.84
N LYS A 193 3.82 -14.91 -19.16
CA LYS A 193 3.24 -13.95 -20.13
C LYS A 193 1.73 -13.84 -19.93
N ARG A 194 1.04 -14.97 -19.85
CA ARG A 194 -0.43 -15.03 -19.64
C ARG A 194 -0.85 -14.45 -18.28
N LEU A 195 -0.03 -14.63 -17.24
CA LEU A 195 -0.27 -13.99 -15.94
C LEU A 195 -0.24 -12.47 -16.10
N MET A 196 0.79 -11.92 -16.74
CA MET A 196 0.89 -10.47 -16.96
C MET A 196 -0.23 -9.92 -17.85
N GLU A 197 -0.70 -10.69 -18.83
CA GLU A 197 -1.87 -10.35 -19.65
C GLU A 197 -3.14 -10.29 -18.81
N ALA A 198 -3.41 -11.32 -18.00
CA ALA A 198 -4.58 -11.36 -17.11
C ALA A 198 -4.58 -10.22 -16.07
N LEU A 199 -3.44 -9.94 -15.45
CA LEU A 199 -3.32 -8.84 -14.49
C LEU A 199 -3.48 -7.45 -15.16
N ARG A 200 -3.05 -7.32 -16.41
CA ARG A 200 -3.25 -6.08 -17.19
C ARG A 200 -4.72 -5.87 -17.55
N GLU A 201 -5.43 -6.94 -17.93
CA GLU A 201 -6.89 -6.89 -18.17
C GLU A 201 -7.66 -6.48 -16.91
N LEU A 202 -7.18 -6.88 -15.74
CA LEU A 202 -7.74 -6.49 -14.44
C LEU A 202 -7.29 -5.08 -13.98
N GLY A 203 -6.33 -4.45 -14.68
CA GLY A 203 -5.78 -3.15 -14.31
C GLY A 203 -4.84 -3.16 -13.10
N ILE A 204 -4.24 -4.32 -12.77
CA ILE A 204 -3.42 -4.52 -11.58
C ILE A 204 -2.03 -5.12 -11.89
N SER A 205 -1.53 -4.93 -13.11
CA SER A 205 -0.21 -5.49 -13.52
C SER A 205 0.95 -5.01 -12.66
N ASP A 206 0.79 -3.87 -12.02
CA ASP A 206 1.84 -3.18 -11.25
C ASP A 206 2.14 -3.85 -9.91
N ILE A 207 1.27 -4.78 -9.47
CA ILE A 207 1.55 -5.59 -8.27
C ILE A 207 2.73 -6.55 -8.46
N ILE A 208 3.12 -6.87 -9.71
CA ILE A 208 4.28 -7.72 -10.02
C ILE A 208 5.44 -6.86 -10.46
N CYS A 209 6.53 -6.97 -9.71
CA CYS A 209 7.80 -6.33 -10.00
C CYS A 209 8.83 -7.36 -10.48
N THR A 210 9.87 -6.87 -11.15
CA THR A 210 11.01 -7.69 -11.59
C THR A 210 12.29 -7.00 -11.19
N ASP A 211 13.17 -7.71 -10.48
CA ASP A 211 14.52 -7.30 -10.19
C ASP A 211 15.51 -8.37 -10.66
N GLY A 212 16.31 -8.01 -11.66
CA GLY A 212 17.24 -8.93 -12.31
C GLY A 212 16.52 -10.16 -12.88
N ARG A 213 16.74 -11.32 -12.24
CA ARG A 213 16.15 -12.61 -12.63
C ARG A 213 14.96 -13.04 -11.77
N ARG A 214 14.58 -12.23 -10.76
CA ARG A 214 13.49 -12.55 -9.83
C ARG A 214 12.23 -11.76 -10.19
N ARG A 215 11.09 -12.41 -10.04
CA ARG A 215 9.78 -11.76 -9.99
C ARG A 215 9.24 -11.84 -8.58
N TYR A 216 8.60 -10.77 -8.13
CA TYR A 216 8.04 -10.67 -6.79
C TYR A 216 6.75 -9.87 -6.80
N ILE A 217 5.97 -10.00 -5.73
CA ILE A 217 4.82 -9.16 -5.46
C ILE A 217 5.31 -7.96 -4.63
N ASP A 218 4.97 -6.74 -5.04
CA ASP A 218 5.08 -5.58 -4.16
C ASP A 218 4.03 -5.70 -3.06
N THR A 219 4.46 -6.11 -1.87
CA THR A 219 3.57 -6.37 -0.74
C THR A 219 2.84 -5.12 -0.25
N ASN A 220 3.32 -3.92 -0.61
CA ASN A 220 2.65 -2.65 -0.29
C ASN A 220 1.45 -2.37 -1.21
N MET A 221 1.37 -3.03 -2.37
CA MET A 221 0.30 -2.83 -3.34
C MET A 221 -0.85 -3.82 -3.18
N VAL A 222 -0.77 -4.75 -2.23
CA VAL A 222 -1.81 -5.76 -2.01
C VAL A 222 -2.17 -5.87 -0.53
N GLU A 223 -3.44 -6.00 -0.22
CA GLU A 223 -3.90 -6.39 1.10
C GLU A 223 -3.97 -7.92 1.16
N CYS A 224 -3.11 -8.56 1.97
CA CYS A 224 -3.03 -10.02 2.06
C CYS A 224 -3.06 -10.47 3.52
N ASP A 225 -3.87 -11.46 3.83
CA ASP A 225 -3.98 -12.05 5.15
C ASP A 225 -2.63 -12.63 5.63
N LEU A 226 -1.88 -13.31 4.76
CA LEU A 226 -0.53 -13.79 5.06
C LEU A 226 0.41 -12.64 5.43
N TYR A 227 0.41 -11.54 4.67
CA TYR A 227 1.33 -10.42 4.92
C TYR A 227 1.00 -9.70 6.22
N ARG A 228 -0.27 -9.63 6.60
CA ARG A 228 -0.68 -9.12 7.91
C ARG A 228 -0.11 -9.98 9.03
N ILE A 229 -0.18 -11.30 8.91
CA ILE A 229 0.38 -12.24 9.90
C ILE A 229 1.91 -12.06 9.98
N LEU A 230 2.60 -11.98 8.85
CA LEU A 230 4.06 -11.77 8.80
C LEU A 230 4.47 -10.42 9.43
N ALA A 231 3.61 -9.42 9.36
CA ALA A 231 3.79 -8.11 10.01
C ALA A 231 3.40 -8.09 11.51
N GLY A 232 3.00 -9.24 12.09
CA GLY A 232 2.65 -9.38 13.51
C GLY A 232 1.17 -9.11 13.84
N ASP A 233 0.31 -8.87 12.83
CA ASP A 233 -1.14 -8.82 13.04
C ASP A 233 -1.73 -10.23 12.93
N HIS A 234 -1.97 -10.85 14.07
CA HIS A 234 -2.49 -12.22 14.13
C HIS A 234 -4.02 -12.31 13.98
N THR A 235 -4.72 -11.20 13.78
CA THR A 235 -6.19 -11.21 13.57
C THR A 235 -6.63 -12.16 12.42
N PRO A 236 -5.90 -12.29 11.27
CA PRO A 236 -6.30 -13.23 10.24
C PRO A 236 -6.27 -14.70 10.67
N LEU A 237 -5.49 -15.08 11.70
CA LEU A 237 -5.45 -16.44 12.23
C LEU A 237 -6.82 -16.89 12.79
N LEU A 238 -7.70 -15.95 13.17
CA LEU A 238 -9.08 -16.30 13.57
C LEU A 238 -9.87 -17.02 12.47
N LYS A 239 -9.46 -16.87 11.21
CA LYS A 239 -10.05 -17.56 10.05
C LYS A 239 -9.26 -18.80 9.63
N TYR A 240 -8.13 -19.07 10.26
CA TYR A 240 -7.29 -20.21 9.94
C TYR A 240 -7.85 -21.47 10.61
N HIS A 241 -8.19 -22.48 9.80
CA HIS A 241 -8.73 -23.77 10.25
C HIS A 241 -7.80 -24.93 9.89
N GLY A 242 -6.48 -24.68 9.87
CA GLY A 242 -5.49 -25.71 9.56
C GLY A 242 -5.18 -25.86 8.06
N GLU A 243 -5.70 -24.96 7.22
CA GLU A 243 -5.53 -25.02 5.77
C GLU A 243 -5.04 -23.69 5.21
N TYR A 244 -4.01 -23.75 4.37
CA TYR A 244 -3.41 -22.64 3.65
C TYR A 244 -3.22 -23.02 2.20
N MET A 245 -3.82 -22.27 1.27
CA MET A 245 -3.74 -22.51 -0.19
C MET A 245 -3.82 -24.02 -0.52
N ARG A 246 -4.77 -24.74 0.10
CA ARG A 246 -4.88 -26.22 0.12
C ARG A 246 -4.87 -26.89 -1.25
N LYS A 247 -5.10 -26.13 -2.31
CA LYS A 247 -5.09 -26.61 -3.69
C LYS A 247 -3.68 -26.92 -4.21
N TYR A 248 -2.63 -26.41 -3.54
CA TYR A 248 -1.25 -26.45 -4.01
C TYR A 248 -0.36 -27.24 -3.07
N SER A 249 0.32 -28.28 -3.58
CA SER A 249 1.18 -29.16 -2.78
C SER A 249 2.39 -28.44 -2.16
N TRP A 250 2.92 -27.43 -2.83
CA TRP A 250 4.06 -26.63 -2.31
C TRP A 250 3.71 -25.75 -1.10
N SER A 251 2.43 -25.61 -0.77
CA SER A 251 1.96 -24.78 0.36
C SER A 251 2.15 -25.46 1.73
N GLU A 252 2.48 -26.74 1.79
CA GLU A 252 2.54 -27.52 3.03
C GLU A 252 3.52 -26.97 4.06
N GLU A 253 4.69 -26.48 3.64
CA GLU A 253 5.69 -25.91 4.54
C GLU A 253 5.14 -24.64 5.23
N ARG A 254 4.51 -23.75 4.46
CA ARG A 254 3.86 -22.55 5.00
C ARG A 254 2.69 -22.91 5.89
N ASN A 255 1.89 -23.89 5.51
CA ASN A 255 0.77 -24.36 6.32
C ASN A 255 1.24 -24.91 7.68
N ALA A 256 2.32 -25.69 7.70
CA ALA A 256 2.90 -26.19 8.95
C ALA A 256 3.38 -25.04 9.86
N TRP A 257 4.01 -24.02 9.30
CA TRP A 257 4.44 -22.83 10.05
C TRP A 257 3.24 -22.07 10.63
N LEU A 258 2.17 -21.83 9.85
CA LEU A 258 0.94 -21.18 10.30
C LEU A 258 0.27 -21.97 11.42
N TRP A 259 0.24 -23.29 11.33
CA TRP A 259 -0.33 -24.14 12.36
C TRP A 259 0.41 -24.03 13.72
N HIS A 260 1.74 -23.96 13.68
CA HIS A 260 2.53 -23.72 14.90
C HIS A 260 2.23 -22.34 15.50
N LEU A 261 2.19 -21.32 14.67
CA LEU A 261 1.90 -19.94 15.10
C LEU A 261 0.49 -19.82 15.72
N ASP A 262 -0.52 -20.43 15.11
CA ASP A 262 -1.89 -20.46 15.64
C ASP A 262 -1.94 -21.12 17.02
N LYS A 263 -1.26 -22.25 17.19
CA LYS A 263 -1.19 -22.93 18.49
C LYS A 263 -0.48 -22.13 19.57
N GLU A 264 0.57 -21.39 19.23
CA GLU A 264 1.26 -20.51 20.16
C GLU A 264 0.36 -19.35 20.58
N HIS A 265 -0.36 -18.75 19.64
CA HIS A 265 -1.27 -17.66 19.91
C HIS A 265 -2.45 -18.09 20.80
N ASN A 266 -3.06 -19.23 20.52
CA ASN A 266 -4.18 -19.78 21.30
C ASN A 266 -3.78 -20.30 22.69
N ARG A 267 -2.48 -20.46 22.99
CA ARG A 267 -1.98 -20.80 24.35
C ARG A 267 -1.75 -19.59 25.23
N GLN A 268 -1.65 -18.40 24.62
CA GLN A 268 -1.38 -17.12 25.32
C GLN A 268 -2.66 -16.29 25.56
N SER A 269 -3.76 -16.67 24.95
CA SER A 269 -5.11 -16.11 25.12
C SER A 269 -5.92 -16.92 26.12
#